data_a3cfbe10ae4ad41c3ecd573267a062ee
#
_entry.id   a3cfbe10ae4ad41c3ecd573267a062ee
#
_cell.length_a   1.000
_cell.length_b   1.000
_cell.length_c   1.000
_cell.angle_alpha   90.00
_cell.angle_beta   90.00
_cell.angle_gamma   90.00
#
_symmetry.space_group_name_H-M   'P 1'
#
loop_
_entity.id
_entity.type
_entity.pdbx_description
1 polymer ?
#
loop_
_entity_poly.entity_id
_entity_poly.type
_entity_poly.pdbx_seq_one_letter_code
_entity_poly.pdbx_strand_id
1 'polypeptide(L)'
;IPRRTFFNYRNAIEDMFNINIQCNRSTFEYYIENCDDEANARMHHWLLDSFSTTGMLSNAGDLHGRIIVEDVPSAREHLPVVIQAMRENKRIVFDYRTYTRSQPSKGVKICPYFVKIFKQLWYVIGYNVADGKIKTYSLDRMSRLNITDDTFTLPDDFNAAAFFQHSFGIITNQSTPKDI
;
A
#
# COMPACT_ATOMS: atom_id res chain seq x y z
N ILE A 1 10.38 -9.69 26.84
CA ILE A 1 9.09 -9.08 27.27
C ILE A 1 8.55 -9.92 28.43
N PRO A 2 8.11 -9.30 29.56
CA PRO A 2 7.48 -10.03 30.65
C PRO A 2 6.25 -10.81 30.16
N ARG A 3 6.05 -12.03 30.67
CA ARG A 3 4.96 -12.91 30.23
C ARG A 3 3.57 -12.25 30.34
N ARG A 4 3.35 -11.48 31.41
CA ARG A 4 2.10 -10.73 31.63
C ARG A 4 1.85 -9.69 30.52
N THR A 5 2.89 -8.96 30.13
CA THR A 5 2.83 -7.95 29.07
C THR A 5 2.49 -8.57 27.71
N PHE A 6 3.08 -9.73 27.42
CA PHE A 6 2.78 -10.47 26.19
C PHE A 6 1.30 -10.85 26.11
N PHE A 7 0.74 -11.43 27.19
CA PHE A 7 -0.69 -11.81 27.21
C PHE A 7 -1.62 -10.61 27.11
N ASN A 8 -1.25 -9.47 27.72
CA ASN A 8 -2.05 -8.25 27.60
C ASN A 8 -2.10 -7.76 26.16
N TYR A 9 -0.95 -7.76 25.46
CA TYR A 9 -0.91 -7.38 24.04
C TYR A 9 -1.66 -8.37 23.15
N ARG A 10 -1.52 -9.67 23.40
CA ARG A 10 -2.26 -10.69 22.68
C ARG A 10 -3.77 -10.46 22.78
N ASN A 11 -4.29 -10.31 24.00
CA ASN A 11 -5.71 -10.10 24.22
C ASN A 11 -6.19 -8.79 23.55
N ALA A 12 -5.42 -7.71 23.67
CA ALA A 12 -5.75 -6.45 23.00
C ALA A 12 -5.82 -6.59 21.45
N ILE A 13 -4.94 -7.40 20.86
CA ILE A 13 -4.96 -7.71 19.43
C ILE A 13 -6.18 -8.56 19.08
N GLU A 14 -6.50 -9.60 19.89
CA GLU A 14 -7.68 -10.44 19.71
C GLU A 14 -8.96 -9.60 19.73
N ASP A 15 -9.08 -8.70 20.72
CA ASP A 15 -10.24 -7.81 20.86
C ASP A 15 -10.34 -6.79 19.71
N MET A 16 -9.21 -6.18 19.33
CA MET A 16 -9.17 -5.14 18.29
C MET A 16 -9.54 -5.67 16.90
N PHE A 17 -9.08 -6.87 16.57
CA PHE A 17 -9.23 -7.44 15.22
C PHE A 17 -10.30 -8.53 15.15
N ASN A 18 -10.93 -8.89 16.29
CA ASN A 18 -11.86 -10.00 16.39
C ASN A 18 -11.29 -11.32 15.85
N ILE A 19 -10.06 -11.62 16.25
CA ILE A 19 -9.34 -12.84 15.88
C ILE A 19 -9.06 -13.68 17.12
N ASN A 20 -8.78 -14.97 16.93
CA ASN A 20 -8.38 -15.88 17.99
C ASN A 20 -6.91 -16.30 17.77
N ILE A 21 -6.03 -16.01 18.73
CA ILE A 21 -4.62 -16.36 18.69
C ILE A 21 -4.38 -17.58 19.57
N GLN A 22 -4.10 -18.71 18.95
CA GLN A 22 -3.81 -19.97 19.61
C GLN A 22 -2.32 -20.25 19.73
N CYS A 23 -1.93 -21.03 20.73
CA CYS A 23 -0.55 -21.51 20.91
C CYS A 23 -0.52 -23.03 20.69
N ASN A 24 0.30 -23.46 19.75
CA ASN A 24 0.63 -24.88 19.64
C ASN A 24 1.54 -25.26 20.78
N ARG A 25 1.06 -26.12 21.68
CA ARG A 25 1.79 -26.52 22.91
C ARG A 25 3.00 -27.41 22.63
N SER A 26 3.07 -28.01 21.45
CA SER A 26 4.20 -28.88 21.07
C SER A 26 5.35 -28.09 20.45
N THR A 27 5.06 -27.07 19.64
CA THR A 27 6.07 -26.22 18.97
C THR A 27 6.27 -24.88 19.67
N PHE A 28 5.39 -24.50 20.60
CA PHE A 28 5.32 -23.18 21.24
C PHE A 28 5.14 -22.01 20.28
N GLU A 29 4.63 -22.28 19.07
CA GLU A 29 4.32 -21.28 18.08
C GLU A 29 2.89 -20.76 18.27
N TYR A 30 2.73 -19.44 18.06
CA TYR A 30 1.42 -18.80 18.06
C TYR A 30 0.93 -18.67 16.62
N TYR A 31 -0.35 -18.98 16.41
CA TYR A 31 -1.00 -18.86 15.12
C TYR A 31 -2.39 -18.26 15.26
N ILE A 32 -2.92 -17.65 14.21
CA ILE A 32 -4.27 -17.10 14.18
C ILE A 32 -5.20 -18.21 13.70
N GLU A 33 -6.20 -18.54 14.53
CA GLU A 33 -7.22 -19.53 14.22
C GLU A 33 -8.43 -18.83 13.57
N ASN A 34 -8.92 -19.36 12.44
CA ASN A 34 -10.12 -18.88 11.76
C ASN A 34 -10.11 -17.36 11.48
N CYS A 35 -9.09 -16.88 10.80
CA CYS A 35 -9.08 -15.51 10.28
C CYS A 35 -10.04 -15.46 9.08
N ASP A 36 -11.24 -14.89 9.28
CA ASP A 36 -12.13 -14.59 8.17
C ASP A 36 -11.55 -13.48 7.27
N ASP A 37 -12.05 -13.38 6.03
CA ASP A 37 -11.56 -12.38 5.09
C ASP A 37 -11.74 -10.95 5.60
N GLU A 38 -12.74 -10.72 6.43
CA GLU A 38 -13.03 -9.43 7.02
C GLU A 38 -12.05 -9.06 8.15
N ALA A 39 -11.65 -10.02 9.00
CA ALA A 39 -10.61 -9.82 10.01
C ALA A 39 -9.23 -9.61 9.37
N ASN A 40 -8.91 -10.34 8.30
CA ASN A 40 -7.72 -10.12 7.50
C ASN A 40 -7.71 -8.71 6.89
N ALA A 41 -8.82 -8.26 6.33
CA ALA A 41 -8.93 -6.93 5.75
C ALA A 41 -8.73 -5.84 6.82
N ARG A 42 -9.33 -5.99 8.02
CA ARG A 42 -9.15 -5.05 9.15
C ARG A 42 -7.70 -4.99 9.63
N MET A 43 -7.03 -6.14 9.76
CA MET A 43 -5.62 -6.19 10.17
C MET A 43 -4.70 -5.57 9.13
N HIS A 44 -4.91 -5.86 7.85
CA HIS A 44 -4.16 -5.23 6.76
C HIS A 44 -4.39 -3.72 6.73
N HIS A 45 -5.62 -3.28 6.93
CA HIS A 45 -5.97 -1.87 6.98
C HIS A 45 -5.25 -1.15 8.14
N TRP A 46 -5.26 -1.73 9.34
CA TRP A 46 -4.55 -1.19 10.50
C TRP A 46 -3.04 -1.12 10.29
N LEU A 47 -2.44 -2.16 9.71
CA LEU A 47 -1.01 -2.16 9.38
C LEU A 47 -0.67 -1.02 8.41
N LEU A 48 -1.46 -0.83 7.37
CA LEU A 48 -1.28 0.24 6.39
C LEU A 48 -1.44 1.62 7.02
N ASP A 49 -2.43 1.79 7.90
CA ASP A 49 -2.62 3.02 8.67
C ASP A 49 -1.45 3.28 9.63
N SER A 50 -0.95 2.25 10.31
CA SER A 50 0.19 2.37 11.22
C SER A 50 1.48 2.77 10.50
N PHE A 51 1.70 2.29 9.28
CA PHE A 51 2.82 2.71 8.44
C PHE A 51 2.66 4.13 7.89
N SER A 52 1.42 4.58 7.68
CA SER A 52 1.14 5.94 7.19
C SER A 52 1.36 7.01 8.24
N THR A 53 1.11 6.68 9.50
CA THR A 53 1.15 7.61 10.63
C THR A 53 2.44 7.52 11.45
N THR A 54 3.50 7.00 10.91
CA THR A 54 4.86 6.95 11.46
C THR A 54 4.96 7.00 13.00
N GLY A 55 5.67 6.10 13.63
CA GLY A 55 5.86 5.94 15.08
C GLY A 55 6.25 7.18 15.92
N MET A 56 6.13 8.39 15.37
CA MET A 56 6.24 9.65 16.10
C MET A 56 5.01 9.97 16.96
N LEU A 57 3.82 9.49 16.55
CA LEU A 57 2.58 9.77 17.28
C LEU A 57 2.40 8.89 18.52
N SER A 58 3.00 7.71 18.55
CA SER A 58 2.94 6.82 19.71
C SER A 58 3.65 7.39 20.96
N ASN A 59 4.57 8.34 20.78
CA ASN A 59 5.27 9.02 21.87
C ASN A 59 4.66 10.40 22.24
N ALA A 60 3.59 10.83 21.56
CA ALA A 60 3.00 12.15 21.74
C ALA A 60 1.73 12.14 22.63
N GLY A 61 1.70 11.29 23.65
CA GLY A 61 0.52 11.08 24.53
C GLY A 61 -0.12 12.37 25.06
N ASP A 62 0.69 13.40 25.33
CA ASP A 62 0.21 14.69 25.86
C ASP A 62 -0.29 15.66 24.78
N LEU A 63 -0.13 15.32 23.50
CA LEU A 63 -0.42 16.22 22.37
C LEU A 63 -1.61 15.79 21.52
N HIS A 64 -2.34 14.73 21.89
CA HIS A 64 -3.46 14.20 21.10
C HIS A 64 -4.51 15.24 20.68
N GLY A 65 -4.78 16.23 21.52
CA GLY A 65 -5.71 17.33 21.21
C GLY A 65 -5.13 18.45 20.32
N ARG A 66 -3.84 18.39 19.99
CA ARG A 66 -3.13 19.43 19.23
C ARG A 66 -2.59 18.93 17.89
N ILE A 67 -2.76 17.65 17.61
CA ILE A 67 -2.34 17.01 16.36
C ILE A 67 -3.60 16.59 15.62
N ILE A 68 -3.83 17.19 14.47
CA ILE A 68 -4.88 16.78 13.55
C ILE A 68 -4.22 15.90 12.49
N VAL A 69 -4.60 14.64 12.46
CA VAL A 69 -4.17 13.71 11.42
C VAL A 69 -5.24 13.75 10.33
N GLU A 70 -4.87 14.28 9.16
CA GLU A 70 -5.76 14.17 8.01
C GLU A 70 -5.79 12.71 7.53
N ASP A 71 -7.00 12.23 7.40
CA ASP A 71 -7.24 10.94 6.76
C ASP A 71 -7.06 11.11 5.25
N VAL A 72 -6.20 10.29 4.63
CA VAL A 72 -6.05 10.25 3.17
C VAL A 72 -7.00 9.18 2.63
N PRO A 73 -8.27 9.52 2.30
CA PRO A 73 -9.30 8.55 1.95
C PRO A 73 -8.91 7.66 0.77
N SER A 74 -8.19 8.24 -0.20
CA SER A 74 -7.76 7.55 -1.41
C SER A 74 -6.80 6.39 -1.14
N ALA A 75 -5.96 6.49 -0.11
CA ALA A 75 -5.08 5.39 0.27
C ALA A 75 -5.88 4.22 0.86
N ARG A 76 -6.96 4.49 1.60
CA ARG A 76 -7.82 3.45 2.19
C ARG A 76 -8.63 2.70 1.15
N GLU A 77 -9.18 3.40 0.16
CA GLU A 77 -10.03 2.79 -0.85
C GLU A 77 -9.24 2.09 -1.97
N HIS A 78 -8.15 2.71 -2.41
CA HIS A 78 -7.46 2.31 -3.64
C HIS A 78 -6.31 1.33 -3.39
N LEU A 79 -5.60 1.47 -2.27
CA LEU A 79 -4.42 0.64 -1.99
C LEU A 79 -4.74 -0.86 -1.89
N PRO A 80 -5.79 -1.30 -1.17
CA PRO A 80 -6.16 -2.72 -1.12
C PRO A 80 -6.46 -3.30 -2.51
N VAL A 81 -7.17 -2.53 -3.35
CA VAL A 81 -7.49 -2.95 -4.73
C VAL A 81 -6.24 -3.13 -5.58
N VAL A 82 -5.28 -2.20 -5.47
CA VAL A 82 -4.00 -2.30 -6.18
C VAL A 82 -3.19 -3.51 -5.71
N ILE A 83 -3.12 -3.73 -4.38
CA ILE A 83 -2.39 -4.87 -3.80
C ILE A 83 -3.01 -6.20 -4.26
N GLN A 84 -4.35 -6.28 -4.27
CA GLN A 84 -5.05 -7.47 -4.78
C GLN A 84 -4.73 -7.71 -6.26
N ALA A 85 -4.79 -6.69 -7.09
CA ALA A 85 -4.47 -6.79 -8.51
C ALA A 85 -3.02 -7.27 -8.75
N MET A 86 -2.07 -6.77 -7.94
CA MET A 86 -0.67 -7.22 -7.99
C MET A 86 -0.52 -8.69 -7.59
N ARG A 87 -1.23 -9.13 -6.54
CA ARG A 87 -1.22 -10.53 -6.08
C ARG A 87 -1.77 -11.48 -7.13
N GLU A 88 -2.81 -11.06 -7.84
CA GLU A 88 -3.47 -11.86 -8.88
C GLU A 88 -2.84 -11.68 -10.28
N ASN A 89 -1.81 -10.83 -10.41
CA ASN A 89 -1.22 -10.44 -11.69
C ASN A 89 -2.26 -9.94 -12.70
N LYS A 90 -3.25 -9.18 -12.22
CA LYS A 90 -4.32 -8.59 -13.02
C LYS A 90 -4.08 -7.11 -13.29
N ARG A 91 -4.52 -6.67 -14.47
CA ARG A 91 -4.49 -5.24 -14.82
C ARG A 91 -5.54 -4.48 -14.05
N ILE A 92 -5.26 -3.20 -13.82
CA ILE A 92 -6.21 -2.26 -13.24
C ILE A 92 -6.59 -1.19 -14.26
N VAL A 93 -7.82 -0.69 -14.14
CA VAL A 93 -8.35 0.41 -14.95
C VAL A 93 -8.89 1.48 -14.02
N PHE A 94 -8.61 2.75 -14.33
CA PHE A 94 -9.02 3.90 -13.53
C PHE A 94 -9.09 5.17 -14.36
N ASP A 95 -9.76 6.20 -13.83
CA ASP A 95 -9.63 7.55 -14.34
C ASP A 95 -8.59 8.31 -13.52
N TYR A 96 -7.79 9.13 -14.18
CA TYR A 96 -6.67 9.81 -13.55
C TYR A 96 -6.67 11.31 -13.79
N ARG A 97 -6.63 12.10 -12.71
CA ARG A 97 -6.53 13.55 -12.75
C ARG A 97 -5.07 13.99 -12.64
N THR A 98 -4.53 14.61 -13.69
CA THR A 98 -3.21 15.25 -13.67
C THR A 98 -3.32 16.70 -13.19
N TYR A 99 -2.23 17.29 -12.69
CA TYR A 99 -2.23 18.72 -12.31
C TYR A 99 -2.30 19.66 -13.52
N THR A 100 -1.84 19.19 -14.66
CA THR A 100 -1.68 20.02 -15.86
C THR A 100 -2.90 20.03 -16.79
N ARG A 101 -3.83 19.09 -16.60
CA ARG A 101 -5.01 18.97 -17.46
C ARG A 101 -6.28 19.24 -16.67
N SER A 102 -7.17 20.05 -17.24
CA SER A 102 -8.48 20.36 -16.66
C SER A 102 -9.42 19.14 -16.63
N GLN A 103 -9.30 18.24 -17.60
CA GLN A 103 -10.10 17.02 -17.69
C GLN A 103 -9.28 15.77 -17.29
N PRO A 104 -9.86 14.84 -16.52
CA PRO A 104 -9.20 13.60 -16.19
C PRO A 104 -9.01 12.70 -17.43
N SER A 105 -7.92 11.99 -17.50
CA SER A 105 -7.73 10.91 -18.46
C SER A 105 -8.58 9.73 -18.04
N LYS A 106 -9.53 9.32 -18.88
CA LYS A 106 -10.48 8.24 -18.59
C LYS A 106 -9.94 6.89 -19.03
N GLY A 107 -10.25 5.85 -18.25
CA GLY A 107 -9.97 4.47 -18.62
C GLY A 107 -8.47 4.15 -18.78
N VAL A 108 -7.61 4.75 -17.96
CA VAL A 108 -6.19 4.42 -17.94
C VAL A 108 -6.01 2.98 -17.50
N LYS A 109 -5.41 2.13 -18.33
CA LYS A 109 -5.18 0.71 -18.06
C LYS A 109 -3.69 0.47 -17.84
N ILE A 110 -3.34 -0.12 -16.68
CA ILE A 110 -1.94 -0.45 -16.35
C ILE A 110 -1.79 -1.86 -15.81
N CYS A 111 -0.59 -2.43 -15.97
CA CYS A 111 -0.11 -3.60 -15.23
C CYS A 111 0.58 -3.09 -13.96
N PRO A 112 0.01 -3.22 -12.76
CA PRO A 112 0.61 -2.70 -11.53
C PRO A 112 1.82 -3.57 -11.15
N TYR A 113 3.02 -2.98 -11.13
CA TYR A 113 4.25 -3.70 -10.82
C TYR A 113 4.59 -3.63 -9.33
N PHE A 114 4.55 -2.42 -8.74
CA PHE A 114 4.80 -2.23 -7.31
C PHE A 114 4.19 -0.92 -6.81
N VAL A 115 4.14 -0.78 -5.49
CA VAL A 115 3.69 0.44 -4.81
C VAL A 115 4.84 1.08 -4.03
N LYS A 116 4.83 2.41 -3.95
CA LYS A 116 5.83 3.19 -3.21
C LYS A 116 5.14 4.26 -2.39
N ILE A 117 5.63 4.45 -1.16
CA ILE A 117 5.26 5.61 -0.35
C ILE A 117 6.30 6.71 -0.53
N PHE A 118 5.85 7.94 -0.74
CA PHE A 118 6.70 9.12 -0.79
C PHE A 118 5.94 10.34 -0.32
N LYS A 119 6.48 11.08 0.65
CA LYS A 119 5.85 12.26 1.28
C LYS A 119 4.40 11.98 1.72
N GLN A 120 4.20 10.87 2.41
CA GLN A 120 2.90 10.42 2.95
C GLN A 120 1.82 10.07 1.90
N LEU A 121 2.17 10.06 0.62
CA LEU A 121 1.28 9.64 -0.46
C LEU A 121 1.69 8.28 -1.02
N TRP A 122 0.69 7.48 -1.36
CA TRP A 122 0.88 6.21 -2.03
C TRP A 122 0.88 6.37 -3.55
N TYR A 123 1.81 5.69 -4.17
CA TYR A 123 1.97 5.65 -5.62
C TYR A 123 1.98 4.21 -6.10
N VAL A 124 1.29 3.93 -7.19
CA VAL A 124 1.48 2.70 -7.96
C VAL A 124 2.35 2.99 -9.18
N ILE A 125 3.30 2.12 -9.38
CA ILE A 125 4.17 2.13 -10.55
C ILE A 125 3.80 0.92 -11.40
N GLY A 126 3.53 1.15 -12.68
CA GLY A 126 3.10 0.08 -13.55
C GLY A 126 3.26 0.44 -15.02
N TYR A 127 3.21 -0.60 -15.85
CA TYR A 127 3.28 -0.48 -17.28
C TYR A 127 1.94 0.02 -17.84
N ASN A 128 1.95 1.19 -18.43
CA ASN A 128 0.77 1.75 -19.10
C ASN A 128 0.61 1.09 -20.48
N VAL A 129 -0.52 0.42 -20.67
CA VAL A 129 -0.77 -0.38 -21.87
C VAL A 129 -0.89 0.50 -23.13
N ALA A 130 -1.47 1.68 -23.00
CA ALA A 130 -1.66 2.59 -24.14
C ALA A 130 -0.37 3.29 -24.57
N ASP A 131 0.48 3.65 -23.61
CA ASP A 131 1.72 4.42 -23.88
C ASP A 131 2.94 3.52 -24.07
N GLY A 132 2.86 2.24 -23.73
CA GLY A 132 3.99 1.31 -23.81
C GLY A 132 5.15 1.65 -22.88
N LYS A 133 4.88 2.30 -21.72
CA LYS A 133 5.91 2.78 -20.80
C LYS A 133 5.51 2.55 -19.34
N ILE A 134 6.52 2.38 -18.48
CA ILE A 134 6.30 2.37 -17.04
C ILE A 134 6.05 3.80 -16.58
N LYS A 135 4.98 4.00 -15.81
CA LYS A 135 4.58 5.29 -15.27
C LYS A 135 4.22 5.18 -13.78
N THR A 136 4.33 6.32 -13.11
CA THR A 136 3.97 6.48 -11.69
C THR A 136 2.65 7.22 -11.57
N TYR A 137 1.73 6.66 -10.78
CA TYR A 137 0.40 7.23 -10.53
C TYR A 137 0.17 7.35 -9.03
N SER A 138 -0.23 8.53 -8.57
CA SER A 138 -0.63 8.76 -7.19
C SER A 138 -2.05 8.24 -6.95
N LEU A 139 -2.26 7.49 -5.88
CA LEU A 139 -3.55 6.86 -5.59
C LEU A 139 -4.64 7.90 -5.27
N ASP A 140 -4.28 9.03 -4.65
CA ASP A 140 -5.20 10.13 -4.33
C ASP A 140 -5.81 10.83 -5.55
N ARG A 141 -5.27 10.55 -6.74
CA ARG A 141 -5.71 11.12 -8.01
C ARG A 141 -6.45 10.15 -8.91
N MET A 142 -6.65 8.95 -8.42
CA MET A 142 -7.42 7.93 -9.09
C MET A 142 -8.90 8.07 -8.74
N SER A 143 -9.74 7.70 -9.65
CA SER A 143 -11.17 7.50 -9.44
C SER A 143 -11.67 6.35 -10.31
N ARG A 144 -12.75 5.70 -9.90
CA ARG A 144 -13.33 4.55 -10.61
C ARG A 144 -12.31 3.42 -10.84
N LEU A 145 -11.47 3.16 -9.83
CA LEU A 145 -10.48 2.10 -9.87
C LEU A 145 -11.16 0.72 -9.81
N ASN A 146 -10.84 -0.13 -10.77
CA ASN A 146 -11.32 -1.51 -10.82
C ASN A 146 -10.22 -2.46 -11.31
N ILE A 147 -10.28 -3.70 -10.84
CA ILE A 147 -9.47 -4.79 -11.36
C ILE A 147 -10.14 -5.32 -12.63
N THR A 148 -9.36 -5.62 -13.66
CA THR A 148 -9.86 -6.23 -14.89
C THR A 148 -9.59 -7.75 -14.89
N ASP A 149 -10.23 -8.48 -15.80
CA ASP A 149 -9.95 -9.92 -15.99
C ASP A 149 -8.66 -10.16 -16.79
N ASP A 150 -8.10 -9.11 -17.40
CA ASP A 150 -6.85 -9.20 -18.16
C ASP A 150 -5.68 -9.45 -17.21
N THR A 151 -4.93 -10.51 -17.44
CA THR A 151 -3.70 -10.82 -16.71
C THR A 151 -2.47 -10.21 -17.37
N PHE A 152 -1.36 -10.13 -16.64
CA PHE A 152 -0.05 -9.76 -17.17
C PHE A 152 1.04 -10.61 -16.52
N THR A 153 2.21 -10.64 -17.12
CA THR A 153 3.41 -11.25 -16.53
C THR A 153 4.35 -10.14 -16.13
N LEU A 154 4.79 -10.15 -14.86
CA LEU A 154 5.83 -9.23 -14.42
C LEU A 154 7.16 -9.68 -15.08
N PRO A 155 7.92 -8.77 -15.73
CA PRO A 155 9.21 -9.15 -16.29
C PRO A 155 10.17 -9.67 -15.20
N ASP A 156 10.83 -10.79 -15.45
CA ASP A 156 11.73 -11.44 -14.48
C ASP A 156 12.93 -10.56 -14.08
N ASP A 157 13.36 -9.68 -14.98
CA ASP A 157 14.46 -8.74 -14.78
C ASP A 157 14.02 -7.43 -14.13
N PHE A 158 12.72 -7.24 -13.85
CA PHE A 158 12.23 -6.02 -13.24
C PHE A 158 12.63 -5.92 -11.76
N ASN A 159 13.40 -4.89 -11.44
CA ASN A 159 13.83 -4.59 -10.07
C ASN A 159 13.35 -3.18 -9.65
N ALA A 160 12.44 -3.14 -8.68
CA ALA A 160 11.88 -1.90 -8.17
C ALA A 160 12.93 -0.96 -7.54
N ALA A 161 13.93 -1.50 -6.85
CA ALA A 161 15.01 -0.71 -6.26
C ALA A 161 15.90 -0.09 -7.34
N ALA A 162 16.27 -0.86 -8.35
CA ALA A 162 17.05 -0.37 -9.50
C ALA A 162 16.30 0.69 -10.31
N PHE A 163 14.96 0.55 -10.44
CA PHE A 163 14.13 1.51 -11.16
C PHE A 163 14.20 2.92 -10.56
N PHE A 164 14.39 3.03 -9.24
CA PHE A 164 14.49 4.32 -8.54
C PHE A 164 15.93 4.71 -8.15
N GLN A 165 16.95 3.93 -8.51
CA GLN A 165 18.33 4.17 -8.08
C GLN A 165 18.85 5.60 -8.44
N HIS A 166 18.42 6.15 -9.57
CA HIS A 166 18.80 7.49 -10.03
C HIS A 166 17.63 8.48 -10.00
N SER A 167 16.65 8.25 -9.12
CA SER A 167 15.43 9.04 -9.07
C SER A 167 15.36 9.89 -7.80
N PHE A 168 14.89 11.11 -7.93
CA PHE A 168 14.53 11.91 -6.78
C PHE A 168 13.06 11.66 -6.41
N GLY A 169 12.85 10.87 -5.35
CA GLY A 169 11.51 10.51 -4.89
C GLY A 169 10.74 9.63 -5.87
N ILE A 170 9.77 10.22 -6.58
CA ILE A 170 8.92 9.55 -7.57
C ILE A 170 9.19 9.99 -9.00
N ILE A 171 10.11 10.96 -9.19
CA ILE A 171 10.46 11.47 -10.51
C ILE A 171 11.58 10.59 -11.06
N THR A 172 11.26 9.80 -12.06
CA THR A 172 12.20 8.97 -12.79
C THR A 172 12.58 9.68 -14.08
N ASN A 173 13.83 10.18 -14.18
CA ASN A 173 14.40 10.55 -15.44
C ASN A 173 15.15 9.34 -16.00
N GLN A 174 14.82 8.92 -17.23
CA GLN A 174 15.53 7.83 -17.92
C GLN A 174 16.95 8.26 -18.37
N SER A 175 17.43 9.41 -17.94
CA SER A 175 18.78 9.89 -18.23
C SER A 175 19.75 9.43 -17.15
N THR A 176 20.85 8.82 -17.54
CA THR A 176 21.99 8.55 -16.65
C THR A 176 22.50 9.87 -16.06
N PRO A 177 22.85 9.90 -14.73
CA PRO A 177 23.49 11.05 -14.14
C PRO A 177 24.73 11.43 -14.97
N LYS A 178 24.87 12.69 -15.34
CA LYS A 178 26.14 13.19 -15.88
C LYS A 178 27.00 13.57 -14.69
N ASP A 179 28.19 13.00 -14.61
CA ASP A 179 29.22 13.48 -13.69
C ASP A 179 29.52 14.94 -14.03
N ILE A 180 29.48 15.81 -13.00
CA ILE A 180 29.83 17.24 -13.10
C ILE A 180 31.30 17.38 -12.71
#